data_b8af0db886ffb3260aa1f7dd51f49074
#
_entry.id   b8af0db886ffb3260aa1f7dd51f49074
#
_cell.length_a   1.000
_cell.length_b   1.000
_cell.length_c   1.000
_cell.angle_alpha   90.00
_cell.angle_beta   90.00
_cell.angle_gamma   90.00
#
_symmetry.space_group_name_H-M   'P 1'
#
loop_
_entity.id
_entity.type
_entity.pdbx_description
1 polymer ?
#
loop_
_entity_poly.entity_id
_entity_poly.type
_entity_poly.pdbx_seq_one_letter_code
_entity_poly.pdbx_strand_id
1 'polypeptide(L)'
;MSRSLLAIAIFAVCSVAAFGQTPEAKPTPPANPKYDAELAKKLGADNMGMRSYVLVILKTGPKTIPAGKERDEMFAGHFANMTRLAKEGKLVLAGPLDRVDGWRGLFVFAVDSIEEAKKLTETDPVIIKGEMIAEYHKYYGSAGLMMVNEIHEKISKQNP
;
A
#
# COMPACT_ATOMS: atom_id res chain seq x y z
N MET A 1 62.76 -11.40 -70.35
CA MET A 1 63.28 -11.69 -69.02
C MET A 1 62.39 -10.89 -67.99
N SER A 2 61.39 -11.53 -67.48
CA SER A 2 60.47 -10.89 -66.55
C SER A 2 60.43 -11.66 -65.21
N ARG A 3 60.82 -11.02 -64.13
CA ARG A 3 60.87 -11.60 -62.81
C ARG A 3 59.53 -11.25 -62.08
N SER A 4 58.72 -12.27 -61.92
CA SER A 4 57.50 -12.13 -61.08
C SER A 4 57.86 -12.17 -59.60
N LEU A 5 57.52 -11.15 -58.85
CA LEU A 5 57.61 -11.12 -57.42
C LEU A 5 56.25 -11.59 -56.83
N LEU A 6 56.32 -12.68 -56.08
CA LEU A 6 55.18 -13.25 -55.35
C LEU A 6 55.09 -12.59 -53.97
N ALA A 7 54.03 -11.77 -53.74
CA ALA A 7 53.77 -11.15 -52.44
C ALA A 7 52.92 -12.11 -51.59
N ILE A 8 53.50 -12.59 -50.48
CA ILE A 8 52.77 -13.42 -49.49
C ILE A 8 52.07 -12.44 -48.48
N ALA A 9 50.74 -12.39 -48.48
CA ALA A 9 49.99 -11.69 -47.52
C ALA A 9 49.76 -12.58 -46.29
N ILE A 10 50.32 -12.19 -45.15
CA ILE A 10 50.11 -12.84 -43.86
C ILE A 10 48.85 -12.24 -43.23
N PHE A 11 47.77 -13.02 -43.16
CA PHE A 11 46.56 -12.64 -42.39
C PHE A 11 46.78 -12.95 -40.92
N ALA A 12 46.96 -11.93 -40.09
CA ALA A 12 46.95 -12.06 -38.66
C ALA A 12 45.51 -12.16 -38.17
N VAL A 13 45.09 -13.34 -37.69
CA VAL A 13 43.79 -13.55 -37.04
C VAL A 13 43.91 -13.07 -35.61
N CYS A 14 43.37 -11.86 -35.32
CA CYS A 14 43.18 -11.37 -33.94
C CYS A 14 41.98 -12.09 -33.33
N SER A 15 42.23 -13.10 -32.49
CA SER A 15 41.19 -13.71 -31.65
C SER A 15 40.85 -12.75 -30.52
N VAL A 16 39.67 -12.07 -30.61
CA VAL A 16 39.14 -11.26 -29.53
C VAL A 16 38.51 -12.23 -28.52
N ALA A 17 39.18 -12.47 -27.39
CA ALA A 17 38.61 -13.16 -26.25
C ALA A 17 37.55 -12.25 -25.62
N ALA A 18 36.27 -12.57 -25.82
CA ALA A 18 35.18 -11.94 -25.12
C ALA A 18 35.22 -12.39 -23.64
N PHE A 19 35.78 -11.56 -22.78
CA PHE A 19 35.63 -11.73 -21.34
C PHE A 19 34.15 -11.51 -21.00
N GLY A 20 33.39 -12.60 -20.82
CA GLY A 20 32.04 -12.57 -20.27
C GLY A 20 32.11 -12.03 -18.84
N GLN A 21 31.66 -10.80 -18.62
CA GLN A 21 31.43 -10.26 -17.27
C GLN A 21 30.27 -11.03 -16.69
N THR A 22 30.54 -11.93 -15.74
CA THR A 22 29.51 -12.51 -14.87
C THR A 22 28.86 -11.34 -14.11
N PRO A 23 27.50 -11.23 -14.09
CA PRO A 23 26.87 -10.18 -13.33
C PRO A 23 27.27 -10.31 -11.85
N GLU A 24 27.93 -9.29 -11.33
CA GLU A 24 28.33 -9.22 -9.93
C GLU A 24 27.04 -9.26 -9.07
N ALA A 25 26.87 -10.29 -8.26
CA ALA A 25 25.71 -10.43 -7.39
C ALA A 25 25.71 -9.24 -6.42
N LYS A 26 24.61 -8.47 -6.41
CA LYS A 26 24.42 -7.37 -5.46
C LYS A 26 24.67 -7.90 -4.05
N PRO A 27 25.47 -7.21 -3.22
CA PRO A 27 25.76 -7.66 -1.86
C PRO A 27 24.44 -7.79 -1.09
N THR A 28 24.21 -8.94 -0.48
CA THR A 28 23.08 -9.17 0.39
C THR A 28 23.18 -8.22 1.58
N PRO A 29 22.16 -7.40 1.88
CA PRO A 29 22.19 -6.53 3.07
C PRO A 29 22.43 -7.36 4.33
N PRO A 30 23.14 -6.81 5.33
CA PRO A 30 23.35 -7.51 6.58
C PRO A 30 21.99 -7.84 7.24
N ALA A 31 21.90 -9.03 7.84
CA ALA A 31 20.70 -9.46 8.53
C ALA A 31 20.33 -8.48 9.67
N ASN A 32 19.05 -8.12 9.77
CA ASN A 32 18.55 -7.28 10.87
C ASN A 32 18.56 -8.09 12.18
N PRO A 33 19.37 -7.74 13.19
CA PRO A 33 19.44 -8.49 14.44
C PRO A 33 18.18 -8.41 15.30
N LYS A 34 17.23 -7.51 14.96
CA LYS A 34 15.93 -7.33 15.63
C LYS A 34 14.79 -8.00 14.86
N TYR A 35 15.10 -8.76 13.82
CA TYR A 35 14.07 -9.42 13.01
C TYR A 35 13.35 -10.50 13.81
N ASP A 36 12.02 -10.35 13.88
CA ASP A 36 11.11 -11.32 14.50
C ASP A 36 10.29 -11.99 13.38
N ALA A 37 10.65 -13.23 13.07
CA ALA A 37 10.05 -13.99 11.98
C ALA A 37 8.55 -14.33 12.24
N GLU A 38 8.20 -14.61 13.50
CA GLU A 38 6.83 -14.92 13.86
C GLU A 38 5.93 -13.69 13.77
N LEU A 39 6.42 -12.54 14.24
CA LEU A 39 5.70 -11.29 14.11
C LEU A 39 5.56 -10.89 12.63
N ALA A 40 6.61 -10.99 11.83
CA ALA A 40 6.58 -10.69 10.41
C ALA A 40 5.52 -11.53 9.68
N LYS A 41 5.49 -12.84 9.97
CA LYS A 41 4.48 -13.75 9.43
C LYS A 41 3.07 -13.40 9.88
N LYS A 42 2.86 -13.13 11.18
CA LYS A 42 1.56 -12.72 11.75
C LYS A 42 1.01 -11.48 11.06
N LEU A 43 1.86 -10.50 10.76
CA LEU A 43 1.47 -9.23 10.14
C LEU A 43 1.40 -9.28 8.60
N GLY A 44 1.79 -10.42 7.99
CA GLY A 44 1.84 -10.58 6.54
C GLY A 44 2.91 -9.72 5.88
N ALA A 45 4.05 -9.54 6.58
CA ALA A 45 5.18 -8.77 6.09
C ALA A 45 5.98 -9.55 5.04
N ASP A 46 6.47 -8.86 4.03
CA ASP A 46 7.50 -9.36 3.12
C ASP A 46 8.92 -9.20 3.70
N ASN A 47 9.93 -9.48 2.89
CA ASN A 47 11.34 -9.37 3.31
C ASN A 47 11.78 -7.93 3.69
N MET A 48 11.00 -6.92 3.33
CA MET A 48 11.23 -5.51 3.67
C MET A 48 10.39 -5.05 4.86
N GLY A 49 9.62 -5.95 5.48
CA GLY A 49 8.67 -5.59 6.55
C GLY A 49 7.42 -4.87 6.05
N MET A 50 7.13 -4.98 4.75
CA MET A 50 6.06 -4.25 4.08
C MET A 50 4.94 -5.19 3.64
N ARG A 51 3.77 -4.62 3.32
CA ARG A 51 2.65 -5.33 2.69
C ARG A 51 1.79 -4.40 1.85
N SER A 52 0.94 -4.98 1.02
CA SER A 52 -0.05 -4.23 0.25
C SER A 52 -1.25 -3.84 1.09
N TYR A 53 -1.80 -2.66 0.76
CA TYR A 53 -3.02 -2.08 1.31
C TYR A 53 -3.78 -1.34 0.21
N VAL A 54 -4.97 -0.89 0.52
CA VAL A 54 -5.67 0.14 -0.26
C VAL A 54 -5.88 1.37 0.64
N LEU A 55 -5.29 2.50 0.23
CA LEU A 55 -5.56 3.81 0.80
C LEU A 55 -6.83 4.36 0.15
N VAL A 56 -7.76 4.83 0.95
CA VAL A 56 -9.00 5.47 0.51
C VAL A 56 -9.06 6.89 1.07
N ILE A 57 -9.23 7.85 0.18
CA ILE A 57 -9.51 9.23 0.55
C ILE A 57 -11.01 9.45 0.46
N LEU A 58 -11.61 9.81 1.59
CA LEU A 58 -13.01 10.23 1.65
C LEU A 58 -13.09 11.72 1.30
N LYS A 59 -13.84 12.05 0.27
CA LYS A 59 -14.02 13.43 -0.22
C LYS A 59 -15.47 13.86 -0.03
N THR A 60 -15.70 15.17 0.00
CA THR A 60 -17.05 15.73 0.01
C THR A 60 -17.84 15.21 -1.19
N GLY A 61 -18.99 14.63 -0.93
CA GLY A 61 -19.87 14.05 -1.93
C GLY A 61 -20.83 15.08 -2.56
N PRO A 62 -21.65 14.65 -3.52
CA PRO A 62 -22.57 15.50 -4.24
C PRO A 62 -23.79 15.92 -3.41
N LYS A 63 -24.04 15.26 -2.26
CA LYS A 63 -25.18 15.54 -1.40
C LYS A 63 -24.72 16.08 -0.05
N THR A 64 -25.44 17.04 0.47
CA THR A 64 -25.29 17.52 1.85
C THR A 64 -26.51 17.10 2.65
N ILE A 65 -26.32 16.27 3.67
CA ILE A 65 -27.40 15.90 4.58
C ILE A 65 -27.52 17.01 5.63
N PRO A 66 -28.69 17.69 5.75
CA PRO A 66 -28.87 18.76 6.73
C PRO A 66 -28.61 18.27 8.15
N ALA A 67 -28.20 19.20 9.02
CA ALA A 67 -28.07 18.92 10.45
C ALA A 67 -29.41 18.45 11.04
N GLY A 68 -29.36 17.49 11.95
CA GLY A 68 -30.51 16.87 12.58
C GLY A 68 -30.43 15.36 12.63
N LYS A 69 -31.49 14.73 13.06
CA LYS A 69 -31.56 13.29 13.36
C LYS A 69 -31.03 12.40 12.25
N GLU A 70 -31.40 12.67 11.00
CA GLU A 70 -30.94 11.84 9.86
C GLU A 70 -29.41 11.87 9.70
N ARG A 71 -28.82 13.06 9.85
CA ARG A 71 -27.37 13.22 9.79
C ARG A 71 -26.67 12.52 10.96
N ASP A 72 -27.23 12.67 12.16
CA ASP A 72 -26.68 12.05 13.37
C ASP A 72 -26.71 10.52 13.26
N GLU A 73 -27.81 9.95 12.80
CA GLU A 73 -27.95 8.51 12.54
C GLU A 73 -26.97 8.01 11.46
N MET A 74 -26.80 8.80 10.39
CA MET A 74 -25.83 8.48 9.32
C MET A 74 -24.40 8.40 9.86
N PHE A 75 -23.96 9.40 10.66
CA PHE A 75 -22.63 9.39 11.24
C PHE A 75 -22.47 8.34 12.33
N ALA A 76 -23.49 8.07 13.13
CA ALA A 76 -23.47 6.95 14.07
C ALA A 76 -23.26 5.62 13.34
N GLY A 77 -23.93 5.42 12.22
CA GLY A 77 -23.74 4.25 11.36
C GLY A 77 -22.34 4.18 10.73
N HIS A 78 -21.78 5.33 10.32
CA HIS A 78 -20.42 5.45 9.82
C HIS A 78 -19.39 4.97 10.88
N PHE A 79 -19.46 5.47 12.11
CA PHE A 79 -18.55 5.06 13.18
C PHE A 79 -18.74 3.58 13.56
N ALA A 80 -19.98 3.10 13.61
CA ALA A 80 -20.25 1.68 13.85
C ALA A 80 -19.66 0.79 12.75
N ASN A 81 -19.74 1.21 11.49
CA ASN A 81 -19.12 0.50 10.36
C ASN A 81 -17.59 0.46 10.47
N MET A 82 -16.95 1.59 10.81
CA MET A 82 -15.50 1.66 11.04
C MET A 82 -15.08 0.69 12.15
N THR A 83 -15.80 0.70 13.29
CA THR A 83 -15.52 -0.20 14.42
C THR A 83 -15.65 -1.67 14.01
N ARG A 84 -16.67 -2.02 13.24
CA ARG A 84 -16.84 -3.39 12.71
C ARG A 84 -15.68 -3.79 11.83
N LEU A 85 -15.31 -2.96 10.84
CA LEU A 85 -14.22 -3.25 9.91
C LEU A 85 -12.85 -3.32 10.60
N ALA A 86 -12.63 -2.53 11.65
CA ALA A 86 -11.43 -2.61 12.48
C ALA A 86 -11.37 -3.94 13.24
N LYS A 87 -12.47 -4.39 13.86
CA LYS A 87 -12.56 -5.69 14.54
C LYS A 87 -12.36 -6.88 13.59
N GLU A 88 -12.78 -6.75 12.35
CA GLU A 88 -12.55 -7.74 11.29
C GLU A 88 -11.10 -7.72 10.75
N GLY A 89 -10.24 -6.81 11.24
CA GLY A 89 -8.86 -6.63 10.76
C GLY A 89 -8.77 -6.07 9.34
N LYS A 90 -9.87 -5.55 8.80
CA LYS A 90 -9.93 -4.98 7.44
C LYS A 90 -9.54 -3.50 7.43
N LEU A 91 -9.99 -2.71 8.39
CA LEU A 91 -9.62 -1.31 8.55
C LEU A 91 -8.49 -1.17 9.58
N VAL A 92 -7.29 -0.81 9.14
CA VAL A 92 -6.11 -0.74 10.00
C VAL A 92 -5.77 0.68 10.46
N LEU A 93 -6.23 1.69 9.72
CA LEU A 93 -6.06 3.09 10.07
C LEU A 93 -7.22 3.89 9.50
N ALA A 94 -7.76 4.81 10.29
CA ALA A 94 -8.77 5.77 9.88
C ALA A 94 -8.59 7.08 10.64
N GLY A 95 -9.01 8.17 10.02
CA GLY A 95 -9.01 9.48 10.68
C GLY A 95 -9.54 10.60 9.80
N PRO A 96 -9.99 11.72 10.43
CA PRO A 96 -10.41 12.90 9.69
C PRO A 96 -9.21 13.62 9.07
N LEU A 97 -9.48 14.35 7.98
CA LEU A 97 -8.57 15.29 7.35
C LEU A 97 -9.10 16.73 7.54
N ASP A 98 -8.28 17.69 7.24
CA ASP A 98 -8.50 19.14 7.46
C ASP A 98 -9.50 19.80 6.49
N ARG A 99 -10.07 19.04 5.56
CA ARG A 99 -11.02 19.44 4.51
C ARG A 99 -10.45 20.31 3.39
N VAL A 100 -9.13 20.49 3.32
CA VAL A 100 -8.51 21.12 2.14
C VAL A 100 -8.85 20.28 0.91
N ASP A 101 -9.17 20.93 -0.20
CA ASP A 101 -9.59 20.32 -1.47
C ASP A 101 -10.78 19.33 -1.34
N GLY A 102 -11.60 19.54 -0.29
CA GLY A 102 -12.75 18.67 -0.02
C GLY A 102 -12.42 17.33 0.61
N TRP A 103 -11.19 17.11 1.05
CA TRP A 103 -10.76 15.87 1.71
C TRP A 103 -11.33 15.81 3.13
N ARG A 104 -12.13 14.81 3.41
CA ARG A 104 -12.88 14.66 4.67
C ARG A 104 -12.21 13.71 5.65
N GLY A 105 -11.56 12.67 5.16
CA GLY A 105 -10.92 11.66 5.98
C GLY A 105 -10.18 10.64 5.11
N LEU A 106 -9.49 9.72 5.77
CA LEU A 106 -8.82 8.61 5.10
C LEU A 106 -9.13 7.28 5.79
N PHE A 107 -9.05 6.20 5.00
CA PHE A 107 -9.00 4.82 5.45
C PHE A 107 -7.77 4.13 4.87
N VAL A 108 -7.17 3.21 5.61
CA VAL A 108 -6.22 2.23 5.10
C VAL A 108 -6.82 0.85 5.33
N PHE A 109 -7.13 0.16 4.23
CA PHE A 109 -7.67 -1.20 4.27
C PHE A 109 -6.58 -2.24 4.01
N ALA A 110 -6.53 -3.26 4.87
CA ALA A 110 -5.68 -4.44 4.68
C ALA A 110 -6.36 -5.44 3.74
N VAL A 111 -6.45 -5.08 2.47
CA VAL A 111 -7.04 -5.87 1.39
C VAL A 111 -6.12 -5.84 0.17
N ASP A 112 -6.28 -6.82 -0.73
CA ASP A 112 -5.37 -7.03 -1.86
C ASP A 112 -5.79 -6.26 -3.12
N SER A 113 -7.04 -5.79 -3.19
CA SER A 113 -7.56 -5.11 -4.38
C SER A 113 -8.41 -3.89 -4.07
N ILE A 114 -8.45 -2.96 -5.03
CA ILE A 114 -9.36 -1.80 -5.00
C ILE A 114 -10.82 -2.27 -5.02
N GLU A 115 -11.13 -3.35 -5.73
CA GLU A 115 -12.46 -3.92 -5.82
C GLU A 115 -12.96 -4.42 -4.46
N GLU A 116 -12.08 -5.02 -3.66
CA GLU A 116 -12.39 -5.42 -2.29
C GLU A 116 -12.62 -4.20 -1.39
N ALA A 117 -11.76 -3.18 -1.47
CA ALA A 117 -11.92 -1.94 -0.73
C ALA A 117 -13.24 -1.23 -1.08
N LYS A 118 -13.65 -1.21 -2.35
CA LYS A 118 -14.95 -0.67 -2.78
C LYS A 118 -16.11 -1.35 -2.07
N LYS A 119 -16.13 -2.69 -2.03
CA LYS A 119 -17.17 -3.44 -1.33
C LYS A 119 -17.26 -3.08 0.15
N LEU A 120 -16.14 -2.76 0.80
CA LEU A 120 -16.11 -2.34 2.19
C LEU A 120 -16.67 -0.91 2.36
N THR A 121 -16.29 0.03 1.49
CA THR A 121 -16.80 1.40 1.55
C THR A 121 -18.27 1.51 1.16
N GLU A 122 -18.79 0.64 0.28
CA GLU A 122 -20.19 0.56 -0.11
C GLU A 122 -21.11 0.17 1.06
N THR A 123 -20.57 -0.33 2.17
CA THR A 123 -21.34 -0.58 3.41
C THR A 123 -21.46 0.65 4.30
N ASP A 124 -20.79 1.76 3.95
CA ASP A 124 -20.74 2.96 4.79
C ASP A 124 -21.91 3.91 4.50
N PRO A 125 -22.71 4.29 5.52
CA PRO A 125 -23.86 5.18 5.33
C PRO A 125 -23.51 6.54 4.73
N VAL A 126 -22.32 7.10 4.96
CA VAL A 126 -21.91 8.39 4.36
C VAL A 126 -21.67 8.28 2.86
N ILE A 127 -21.25 7.09 2.39
CA ILE A 127 -21.11 6.78 0.96
C ILE A 127 -22.48 6.47 0.35
N ILE A 128 -23.26 5.60 0.98
CA ILE A 128 -24.61 5.22 0.53
C ILE A 128 -25.50 6.45 0.33
N LYS A 129 -25.45 7.39 1.27
CA LYS A 129 -26.25 8.63 1.20
C LYS A 129 -25.65 9.70 0.29
N GLY A 130 -24.41 9.54 -0.17
CA GLY A 130 -23.71 10.46 -1.06
C GLY A 130 -23.19 11.73 -0.36
N GLU A 131 -23.11 11.75 0.97
CA GLU A 131 -22.48 12.83 1.75
C GLU A 131 -20.96 12.84 1.52
N MET A 132 -20.38 11.65 1.27
CA MET A 132 -18.99 11.48 0.88
C MET A 132 -18.88 10.57 -0.35
N ILE A 133 -17.79 10.74 -1.08
CA ILE A 133 -17.32 9.83 -2.14
C ILE A 133 -15.94 9.33 -1.77
N ALA A 134 -15.56 8.18 -2.33
CA ALA A 134 -14.28 7.52 -2.04
C ALA A 134 -13.37 7.52 -3.27
N GLU A 135 -12.11 7.89 -3.09
CA GLU A 135 -11.03 7.77 -4.05
C GLU A 135 -10.04 6.71 -3.57
N TYR A 136 -9.59 5.80 -4.45
CA TYR A 136 -8.86 4.59 -4.07
C TYR A 136 -7.46 4.56 -4.68
N HIS A 137 -6.47 4.23 -3.87
CA HIS A 137 -5.07 4.09 -4.27
C HIS A 137 -4.48 2.80 -3.74
N LYS A 138 -3.74 2.07 -4.59
CA LYS A 138 -2.88 0.99 -4.09
C LYS A 138 -1.80 1.62 -3.22
N TYR A 139 -1.60 1.07 -2.03
CA TYR A 139 -0.61 1.54 -1.09
C TYR A 139 0.26 0.37 -0.64
N TYR A 140 1.56 0.55 -0.69
CA TYR A 140 2.54 -0.39 -0.19
C TYR A 140 3.23 0.25 1.00
N GLY A 141 3.02 -0.31 2.19
CA GLY A 141 3.43 0.31 3.44
C GLY A 141 3.89 -0.72 4.48
N SER A 142 4.37 -0.23 5.63
CA SER A 142 4.81 -1.10 6.72
C SER A 142 3.70 -2.05 7.15
N ALA A 143 4.03 -3.34 7.29
CA ALA A 143 3.12 -4.33 7.86
C ALA A 143 2.79 -4.02 9.34
N GLY A 144 3.60 -3.20 10.00
CA GLY A 144 3.35 -2.69 11.35
C GLY A 144 2.03 -1.92 11.50
N LEU A 145 1.44 -1.40 10.40
CA LEU A 145 0.11 -0.78 10.45
C LEU A 145 -0.98 -1.74 10.95
N MET A 146 -0.80 -3.05 10.79
CA MET A 146 -1.72 -4.05 11.34
C MET A 146 -1.83 -4.02 12.87
N MET A 147 -0.88 -3.42 13.57
CA MET A 147 -0.87 -3.29 15.03
C MET A 147 -1.50 -2.00 15.54
N VAL A 148 -1.88 -1.07 14.64
CA VAL A 148 -2.37 0.26 15.05
C VAL A 148 -3.60 0.15 15.94
N ASN A 149 -4.58 -0.70 15.59
CA ASN A 149 -5.81 -0.85 16.38
C ASN A 149 -5.52 -1.44 17.77
N GLU A 150 -4.67 -2.47 17.87
CA GLU A 150 -4.27 -3.07 19.16
C GLU A 150 -3.56 -2.05 20.08
N ILE A 151 -2.72 -1.20 19.50
CA ILE A 151 -2.03 -0.14 20.25
C ILE A 151 -3.03 0.96 20.63
N HIS A 152 -3.93 1.33 19.71
CA HIS A 152 -4.94 2.36 19.94
C HIS A 152 -5.85 2.01 21.13
N GLU A 153 -6.32 0.77 21.21
CA GLU A 153 -7.12 0.29 22.35
C GLU A 153 -6.41 0.46 23.70
N LYS A 154 -5.06 0.32 23.73
CA LYS A 154 -4.26 0.46 24.97
C LYS A 154 -4.00 1.90 25.39
N ILE A 155 -4.07 2.86 24.45
CA ILE A 155 -3.79 4.27 24.71
C ILE A 155 -5.05 5.15 24.76
N SER A 156 -6.18 4.63 24.31
CA SER A 156 -7.47 5.33 24.37
C SER A 156 -8.08 5.18 25.76
N LYS A 157 -8.50 6.32 26.35
CA LYS A 157 -9.25 6.32 27.61
C LYS A 157 -10.75 6.05 27.42
N GLN A 158 -11.25 6.17 26.21
CA GLN A 158 -12.64 5.96 25.85
C GLN A 158 -12.68 5.01 24.65
N ASN A 159 -13.63 4.08 24.64
CA ASN A 159 -13.88 3.30 23.43
C ASN A 159 -14.50 4.25 22.38
N PRO A 160 -13.97 4.23 21.16
CA PRO A 160 -14.51 5.01 20.05
C PRO A 160 -15.93 4.57 19.67
#